data_48dd11fdf7f1a9e62333c3bcc0ad1347
#
_entry.id   48dd11fdf7f1a9e62333c3bcc0ad1347
#
_cell.length_a   1.000
_cell.length_b   1.000
_cell.length_c   1.000
_cell.angle_alpha   90.00
_cell.angle_beta   90.00
_cell.angle_gamma   90.00
#
_symmetry.space_group_name_H-M   'P 1'
#
loop_
_entity.id
_entity.type
_entity.pdbx_description
1 polymer ?
#
loop_
_entity_poly.entity_id
_entity_poly.type
_entity_poly.pdbx_seq_one_letter_code
_entity_poly.pdbx_strand_id
1 'polypeptide(L)'
;MSAEAGPSNPELIRRLFGLAWRYRLRCVQVLAIQLVLLTMGLFGLSFTGIGIDYIRQVMANDPSKPHPQAVIRFLHFSLPADWHPMHVLGVLGGLILALSACRAVLNYVYAVRVNILVQRHLVVDLRGEIYDKLQRLSFRFFDANTTGSIITRVTGDVQSVRMFVDQVLIQSVIMVISLTVYAAYMAYLSPGLAIACLATSPVLLILSTLFSRKIQPEYAENRTLVEKMVQYLAESIQGIAVVKGFGREKENLERFEASNGAILTQQYNIFWWVSLFSPTAGFLTRINTTVLLGYGGWLVAHDRLPLGAGLVVFAGLLDQFAGQVNNVASIVNSVQQSLIGARRVFEILDAPVEVRTPPDAVRRPRFDGAVRFDGVSFEYGRLDPVLRDISLEIKPGECVAILGATGSGKSVLMSLIPRFYDVSAGRLLIDGIDVRRLHLDDLRRNIGTVFQESFLFSNTVAANIAFGHPGATQAQIEKAARIAAAHEFILALPNGYETVLGESGNSLSGGQRQRLAIARAVLLEPAILLLDDPTAAIDSETEHEIFDALDRAIAGRTTFIVAHRLSTLRRADLIVVLENGRIVQRGSHAELILVPGPYLHVANLQLVDSRELQEPLGRAGP
;
A
#
# COMPACT_ATOMS: atom_id res chain seq x y z
N MET A 1 11.77 5.93 19.06
CA MET A 1 11.53 4.47 19.03
C MET A 1 12.88 3.81 18.84
N SER A 2 13.36 3.04 19.85
CA SER A 2 14.44 2.10 19.62
C SER A 2 14.01 1.22 18.43
N ALA A 3 14.82 1.16 17.38
CA ALA A 3 14.64 0.22 16.29
C ALA A 3 14.65 -1.19 16.92
N GLU A 4 13.50 -1.69 17.34
CA GLU A 4 13.32 -3.12 17.45
C GLU A 4 13.65 -3.64 16.06
N ALA A 5 14.71 -4.42 15.98
CA ALA A 5 15.17 -5.00 14.73
C ALA A 5 13.96 -5.70 14.12
N GLY A 6 13.47 -5.16 13.00
CA GLY A 6 12.27 -5.70 12.33
C GLY A 6 12.44 -7.20 12.07
N PRO A 7 11.37 -7.92 11.81
CA PRO A 7 11.37 -9.38 11.73
C PRO A 7 12.52 -9.87 10.82
N SER A 8 13.27 -10.85 11.30
CA SER A 8 14.40 -11.43 10.55
C SER A 8 13.91 -12.06 9.23
N ASN A 9 14.76 -12.12 8.21
CA ASN A 9 14.39 -12.73 6.94
C ASN A 9 13.79 -14.15 7.06
N PRO A 10 14.32 -15.04 7.92
CA PRO A 10 13.71 -16.37 8.15
C PRO A 10 12.30 -16.27 8.73
N GLU A 11 12.05 -15.35 9.64
CA GLU A 11 10.74 -15.13 10.22
C GLU A 11 9.73 -14.60 9.18
N LEU A 12 10.14 -13.65 8.34
CA LEU A 12 9.33 -13.15 7.22
C LEU A 12 8.96 -14.29 6.27
N ILE A 13 9.93 -15.12 5.90
CA ILE A 13 9.68 -16.29 5.03
C ILE A 13 8.68 -17.23 5.70
N ARG A 14 8.83 -17.53 6.97
CA ARG A 14 7.87 -18.37 7.72
C ARG A 14 6.46 -17.79 7.72
N ARG A 15 6.32 -16.49 7.93
CA ARG A 15 5.02 -15.79 7.89
C ARG A 15 4.40 -15.81 6.50
N LEU A 16 5.19 -15.58 5.45
CA LEU A 16 4.74 -15.66 4.06
C LEU A 16 4.28 -17.09 3.69
N PHE A 17 4.99 -18.12 4.15
CA PHE A 17 4.53 -19.51 4.03
C PHE A 17 3.23 -19.73 4.79
N GLY A 18 3.08 -19.17 5.99
CA GLY A 18 1.84 -19.21 6.78
C GLY A 18 0.64 -18.60 6.03
N LEU A 19 0.84 -17.48 5.35
CA LEU A 19 -0.19 -16.87 4.50
C LEU A 19 -0.57 -17.80 3.33
N ALA A 20 0.42 -18.37 2.63
CA ALA A 20 0.16 -19.31 1.54
C ALA A 20 -0.55 -20.58 2.03
N TRP A 21 -0.24 -21.05 3.26
CA TRP A 21 -0.84 -22.24 3.86
C TRP A 21 -2.34 -22.11 4.13
N ARG A 22 -2.84 -20.89 4.33
CA ARG A 22 -4.29 -20.64 4.40
C ARG A 22 -5.02 -21.11 3.15
N TYR A 23 -4.35 -21.12 1.99
CA TYR A 23 -4.89 -21.50 0.69
C TYR A 23 -4.35 -22.85 0.18
N ARG A 24 -3.86 -23.72 1.08
CA ARG A 24 -3.16 -25.00 0.77
C ARG A 24 -3.86 -25.86 -0.29
N LEU A 25 -5.18 -26.02 -0.19
CA LEU A 25 -5.94 -26.85 -1.16
C LEU A 25 -5.85 -26.28 -2.59
N ARG A 26 -5.89 -24.96 -2.73
CA ARG A 26 -5.77 -24.31 -4.04
C ARG A 26 -4.34 -24.36 -4.58
N CYS A 27 -3.34 -24.19 -3.70
CA CYS A 27 -1.93 -24.37 -4.08
C CYS A 27 -1.69 -25.80 -4.58
N VAL A 28 -2.24 -26.82 -3.90
CA VAL A 28 -2.14 -28.22 -4.33
C VAL A 28 -2.84 -28.44 -5.68
N GLN A 29 -4.01 -27.85 -5.91
CA GLN A 29 -4.69 -27.93 -7.21
C GLN A 29 -3.84 -27.35 -8.35
N VAL A 30 -3.24 -26.17 -8.13
CA VAL A 30 -2.35 -25.52 -9.10
C VAL A 30 -1.13 -26.40 -9.40
N LEU A 31 -0.49 -26.96 -8.37
CA LEU A 31 0.66 -27.86 -8.51
C LEU A 31 0.27 -29.16 -9.21
N ALA A 32 -0.91 -29.73 -8.92
CA ALA A 32 -1.40 -30.93 -9.60
C ALA A 32 -1.63 -30.69 -11.11
N ILE A 33 -2.25 -29.55 -11.49
CA ILE A 33 -2.42 -29.19 -12.90
C ILE A 33 -1.05 -29.03 -13.57
N GLN A 34 -0.08 -28.42 -12.91
CA GLN A 34 1.26 -28.24 -13.45
C GLN A 34 1.99 -29.57 -13.63
N LEU A 35 1.80 -30.53 -12.73
CA LEU A 35 2.36 -31.87 -12.86
C LEU A 35 1.78 -32.59 -14.09
N VAL A 36 0.47 -32.45 -14.34
CA VAL A 36 -0.17 -32.97 -15.55
C VAL A 36 0.39 -32.27 -16.79
N LEU A 37 0.57 -30.96 -16.77
CA LEU A 37 1.18 -30.20 -17.88
C LEU A 37 2.62 -30.66 -18.17
N LEU A 38 3.40 -30.95 -17.14
CA LEU A 38 4.75 -31.48 -17.23
C LEU A 38 4.76 -32.86 -17.92
N THR A 39 3.89 -33.80 -17.47
CA THR A 39 3.78 -35.12 -18.06
C THR A 39 3.31 -35.08 -19.52
N MET A 40 2.33 -34.22 -19.83
CA MET A 40 1.89 -34.00 -21.23
C MET A 40 3.03 -33.46 -22.11
N GLY A 41 3.90 -32.57 -21.56
CA GLY A 41 5.10 -32.10 -22.27
C GLY A 41 6.06 -33.23 -22.62
N LEU A 42 6.30 -34.15 -21.70
CA LEU A 42 7.15 -35.33 -21.92
C LEU A 42 6.57 -36.30 -22.96
N PHE A 43 5.24 -36.53 -22.92
CA PHE A 43 4.57 -37.33 -23.94
C PHE A 43 4.68 -36.72 -25.34
N GLY A 44 4.52 -35.38 -25.45
CA GLY A 44 4.67 -34.68 -26.74
C GLY A 44 6.06 -34.87 -27.35
N LEU A 45 7.12 -34.76 -26.53
CA LEU A 45 8.50 -35.03 -26.94
C LEU A 45 8.67 -36.52 -27.37
N SER A 46 8.12 -37.44 -26.60
CA SER A 46 8.21 -38.88 -26.90
C SER A 46 7.50 -39.24 -28.21
N PHE A 47 6.30 -38.70 -28.48
CA PHE A 47 5.60 -38.93 -29.75
C PHE A 47 6.37 -38.37 -30.96
N THR A 48 6.98 -37.19 -30.81
CA THR A 48 7.83 -36.60 -31.84
C THR A 48 9.04 -37.52 -32.13
N GLY A 49 9.68 -38.03 -31.08
CA GLY A 49 10.81 -38.96 -31.20
C GLY A 49 10.41 -40.26 -31.90
N ILE A 50 9.28 -40.88 -31.54
CA ILE A 50 8.76 -42.08 -32.17
C ILE A 50 8.48 -41.83 -33.67
N GLY A 51 7.90 -40.68 -34.01
CA GLY A 51 7.63 -40.30 -35.41
C GLY A 51 8.91 -40.23 -36.24
N ILE A 52 9.99 -39.64 -35.68
CA ILE A 52 11.29 -39.52 -36.35
C ILE A 52 11.94 -40.91 -36.55
N ASP A 53 11.91 -41.77 -35.53
CA ASP A 53 12.44 -43.13 -35.65
C ASP A 53 11.67 -43.94 -36.67
N TYR A 54 10.33 -43.80 -36.75
CA TYR A 54 9.51 -44.43 -37.76
C TYR A 54 9.86 -43.95 -39.18
N ILE A 55 10.03 -42.64 -39.40
CA ILE A 55 10.47 -42.08 -40.70
C ILE A 55 11.82 -42.68 -41.10
N ARG A 56 12.79 -42.73 -40.15
CA ARG A 56 14.12 -43.32 -40.42
C ARG A 56 14.00 -44.79 -40.85
N GLN A 57 13.17 -45.59 -40.18
CA GLN A 57 12.97 -47.00 -40.52
C GLN A 57 12.33 -47.17 -41.90
N VAL A 58 11.32 -46.35 -42.25
CA VAL A 58 10.66 -46.37 -43.56
C VAL A 58 11.64 -45.96 -44.67
N MET A 59 12.48 -44.96 -44.44
CA MET A 59 13.47 -44.48 -45.41
C MET A 59 14.64 -45.48 -45.62
N ALA A 60 15.02 -46.23 -44.58
CA ALA A 60 16.10 -47.20 -44.67
C ALA A 60 15.77 -48.41 -45.59
N ASN A 61 14.48 -48.70 -45.85
CA ASN A 61 13.93 -49.68 -46.76
C ASN A 61 14.75 -51.00 -46.84
N ASP A 62 15.14 -51.56 -45.68
CA ASP A 62 15.97 -52.76 -45.58
C ASP A 62 15.07 -54.02 -45.60
N PRO A 63 15.09 -54.83 -46.67
CA PRO A 63 14.22 -55.99 -46.78
C PRO A 63 14.48 -57.07 -45.75
N SER A 64 15.60 -57.00 -45.03
CA SER A 64 15.97 -58.01 -44.02
C SER A 64 15.43 -57.64 -42.59
N LYS A 65 14.83 -56.47 -42.42
CA LYS A 65 14.26 -56.04 -41.13
C LYS A 65 12.72 -56.13 -41.13
N PRO A 66 12.12 -56.55 -40.02
CA PRO A 66 10.66 -56.59 -39.91
C PRO A 66 10.07 -55.19 -40.19
N HIS A 67 8.83 -55.21 -40.77
CA HIS A 67 8.11 -53.97 -41.10
C HIS A 67 8.18 -52.96 -39.94
N PRO A 68 8.46 -51.65 -40.26
CA PRO A 68 8.60 -50.64 -39.24
C PRO A 68 7.33 -50.52 -38.41
N GLN A 69 7.43 -50.72 -37.09
CA GLN A 69 6.33 -50.57 -36.16
C GLN A 69 6.57 -49.35 -35.26
N ALA A 70 5.62 -48.43 -35.26
CA ALA A 70 5.62 -47.35 -34.27
C ALA A 70 5.11 -47.90 -32.92
N VAL A 71 6.02 -48.29 -32.03
CA VAL A 71 5.71 -48.81 -30.70
C VAL A 71 5.69 -47.66 -29.69
N ILE A 72 4.52 -47.36 -29.19
CA ILE A 72 4.34 -46.43 -28.06
C ILE A 72 4.57 -47.22 -26.78
N ARG A 73 5.86 -47.40 -26.40
CA ARG A 73 6.26 -48.24 -25.24
C ARG A 73 5.53 -47.88 -23.93
N PHE A 74 5.21 -46.62 -23.74
CA PHE A 74 4.55 -46.14 -22.52
C PHE A 74 3.07 -46.53 -22.43
N LEU A 75 2.37 -46.69 -23.59
CA LEU A 75 0.97 -47.08 -23.64
C LEU A 75 0.80 -48.59 -23.94
N HIS A 76 1.90 -49.35 -24.09
CA HIS A 76 1.90 -50.76 -24.55
C HIS A 76 1.06 -50.94 -25.84
N PHE A 77 1.04 -49.88 -26.69
CA PHE A 77 0.26 -49.85 -27.92
C PHE A 77 1.20 -49.79 -29.12
N SER A 78 1.04 -50.76 -30.02
CA SER A 78 1.71 -50.78 -31.31
C SER A 78 0.71 -50.49 -32.42
N LEU A 79 1.05 -49.57 -33.31
CA LEU A 79 0.26 -49.33 -34.50
C LEU A 79 0.36 -50.58 -35.45
N PRO A 80 -0.71 -50.95 -36.15
CA PRO A 80 -0.69 -52.10 -37.09
C PRO A 80 0.42 -51.95 -38.12
N ALA A 81 1.14 -53.07 -38.38
CA ALA A 81 2.27 -53.08 -39.31
C ALA A 81 1.84 -52.92 -40.78
N ASP A 82 0.57 -53.22 -41.07
CA ASP A 82 0.01 -53.21 -42.43
C ASP A 82 -0.44 -51.83 -42.90
N TRP A 83 -0.35 -50.82 -42.06
CA TRP A 83 -0.78 -49.47 -42.42
C TRP A 83 0.23 -48.78 -43.33
N HIS A 84 -0.30 -48.07 -44.34
CA HIS A 84 0.54 -47.23 -45.21
C HIS A 84 1.27 -46.19 -44.36
N PRO A 85 2.59 -45.93 -44.59
CA PRO A 85 3.41 -45.04 -43.79
C PRO A 85 2.80 -43.67 -43.54
N MET A 86 2.11 -43.08 -44.52
CA MET A 86 1.44 -41.79 -44.40
C MET A 86 0.27 -41.82 -43.42
N HIS A 87 -0.44 -42.95 -43.26
CA HIS A 87 -1.50 -43.09 -42.27
C HIS A 87 -0.92 -43.14 -40.86
N VAL A 88 0.19 -43.84 -40.63
CA VAL A 88 0.88 -43.91 -39.34
C VAL A 88 1.37 -42.52 -38.93
N LEU A 89 2.00 -41.77 -39.85
CA LEU A 89 2.45 -40.41 -39.61
C LEU A 89 1.28 -39.45 -39.37
N GLY A 90 0.17 -39.63 -40.12
CA GLY A 90 -1.06 -38.85 -39.92
C GLY A 90 -1.66 -39.05 -38.52
N VAL A 91 -1.70 -40.28 -38.01
CA VAL A 91 -2.18 -40.61 -36.66
C VAL A 91 -1.25 -40.02 -35.60
N LEU A 92 0.09 -40.18 -35.75
CA LEU A 92 1.06 -39.58 -34.81
C LEU A 92 0.94 -38.06 -34.81
N GLY A 93 0.84 -37.42 -35.97
CA GLY A 93 0.63 -35.98 -36.09
C GLY A 93 -0.68 -35.53 -35.44
N GLY A 94 -1.78 -36.27 -35.67
CA GLY A 94 -3.07 -36.03 -35.03
C GLY A 94 -3.01 -36.15 -33.51
N LEU A 95 -2.30 -37.15 -32.97
CA LEU A 95 -2.09 -37.31 -31.53
C LEU A 95 -1.28 -36.15 -30.94
N ILE A 96 -0.22 -35.71 -31.63
CA ILE A 96 0.58 -34.56 -31.19
C ILE A 96 -0.28 -33.30 -31.16
N LEU A 97 -1.10 -33.05 -32.20
CA LEU A 97 -2.01 -31.91 -32.27
C LEU A 97 -3.08 -31.96 -31.16
N ALA A 98 -3.71 -33.13 -30.97
CA ALA A 98 -4.70 -33.32 -29.92
C ALA A 98 -4.11 -33.11 -28.52
N LEU A 99 -2.90 -33.65 -28.26
CA LEU A 99 -2.18 -33.45 -27.02
C LEU A 99 -1.81 -31.98 -26.82
N SER A 100 -1.37 -31.29 -27.86
CA SER A 100 -1.02 -29.86 -27.84
C SER A 100 -2.25 -28.98 -27.58
N ALA A 101 -3.40 -29.31 -28.20
CA ALA A 101 -4.67 -28.61 -27.95
C ALA A 101 -5.15 -28.80 -26.50
N CYS A 102 -5.11 -30.05 -26.00
CA CYS A 102 -5.45 -30.36 -24.61
C CYS A 102 -4.52 -29.64 -23.63
N ARG A 103 -3.21 -29.64 -23.92
CA ARG A 103 -2.21 -28.88 -23.12
C ARG A 103 -2.48 -27.39 -23.14
N ALA A 104 -2.87 -26.81 -24.27
CA ALA A 104 -3.21 -25.38 -24.36
C ALA A 104 -4.42 -25.04 -23.49
N VAL A 105 -5.49 -25.86 -23.53
CA VAL A 105 -6.67 -25.70 -22.68
C VAL A 105 -6.30 -25.82 -21.19
N LEU A 106 -5.51 -26.85 -20.85
CA LEU A 106 -5.09 -27.06 -19.46
C LEU A 106 -4.18 -25.94 -18.95
N ASN A 107 -3.31 -25.40 -19.81
CA ASN A 107 -2.47 -24.24 -19.48
C ASN A 107 -3.32 -22.97 -19.24
N TYR A 108 -4.38 -22.78 -20.02
CA TYR A 108 -5.36 -21.71 -19.75
C TYR A 108 -6.03 -21.90 -18.39
N VAL A 109 -6.50 -23.11 -18.09
CA VAL A 109 -7.10 -23.43 -16.78
C VAL A 109 -6.10 -23.18 -15.65
N TYR A 110 -4.84 -23.59 -15.83
CA TYR A 110 -3.75 -23.31 -14.88
C TYR A 110 -3.59 -21.81 -14.63
N ALA A 111 -3.45 -21.01 -15.69
CA ALA A 111 -3.27 -19.57 -15.60
C ALA A 111 -4.46 -18.89 -14.86
N VAL A 112 -5.69 -19.29 -15.17
CA VAL A 112 -6.90 -18.79 -14.50
C VAL A 112 -6.90 -19.17 -13.02
N ARG A 113 -6.55 -20.43 -12.68
CA ARG A 113 -6.54 -20.90 -11.27
C ARG A 113 -5.48 -20.22 -10.45
N VAL A 114 -4.27 -20.01 -10.99
CA VAL A 114 -3.21 -19.23 -10.33
C VAL A 114 -3.68 -17.80 -10.09
N ASN A 115 -4.25 -17.17 -11.12
CA ASN A 115 -4.73 -15.79 -11.02
C ASN A 115 -5.85 -15.64 -9.97
N ILE A 116 -6.81 -16.56 -9.93
CA ILE A 116 -7.86 -16.58 -8.91
C ILE A 116 -7.26 -16.74 -7.51
N LEU A 117 -6.33 -17.68 -7.31
CA LEU A 117 -5.65 -17.89 -6.04
C LEU A 117 -4.98 -16.61 -5.55
N VAL A 118 -4.22 -15.98 -6.42
CA VAL A 118 -3.32 -14.89 -6.03
C VAL A 118 -4.06 -13.55 -5.99
N GLN A 119 -4.81 -13.19 -7.05
CA GLN A 119 -5.46 -11.89 -7.14
C GLN A 119 -6.75 -11.81 -6.34
N ARG A 120 -7.63 -12.82 -6.50
CA ARG A 120 -8.97 -12.73 -5.90
C ARG A 120 -8.97 -13.05 -4.40
N HIS A 121 -8.08 -13.93 -3.94
CA HIS A 121 -8.06 -14.32 -2.54
C HIS A 121 -6.93 -13.66 -1.79
N LEU A 122 -5.67 -13.95 -2.12
CA LEU A 122 -4.53 -13.46 -1.33
C LEU A 122 -4.47 -11.93 -1.28
N VAL A 123 -4.53 -11.26 -2.44
CA VAL A 123 -4.38 -9.79 -2.52
C VAL A 123 -5.58 -9.09 -1.89
N VAL A 124 -6.81 -9.55 -2.17
CA VAL A 124 -8.03 -8.92 -1.63
C VAL A 124 -8.11 -9.10 -0.13
N ASP A 125 -7.88 -10.32 0.37
CA ASP A 125 -7.94 -10.61 1.82
C ASP A 125 -6.86 -9.82 2.58
N LEU A 126 -5.63 -9.79 2.05
CA LEU A 126 -4.53 -9.05 2.69
C LEU A 126 -4.78 -7.54 2.71
N ARG A 127 -5.30 -6.96 1.62
CA ARG A 127 -5.69 -5.55 1.59
C ARG A 127 -6.81 -5.25 2.59
N GLY A 128 -7.78 -6.16 2.70
CA GLY A 128 -8.85 -6.04 3.69
C GLY A 128 -8.30 -6.07 5.12
N GLU A 129 -7.41 -7.01 5.44
CA GLU A 129 -6.75 -7.09 6.75
C GLU A 129 -5.93 -5.83 7.08
N ILE A 130 -5.16 -5.30 6.11
CA ILE A 130 -4.38 -4.07 6.28
C ILE A 130 -5.33 -2.87 6.49
N TYR A 131 -6.38 -2.74 5.69
CA TYR A 131 -7.32 -1.63 5.79
C TYR A 131 -8.08 -1.65 7.12
N ASP A 132 -8.58 -2.82 7.56
CA ASP A 132 -9.20 -2.97 8.89
C ASP A 132 -8.21 -2.59 10.01
N LYS A 133 -6.96 -3.02 9.88
CA LYS A 133 -5.91 -2.65 10.84
C LYS A 133 -5.67 -1.14 10.88
N LEU A 134 -5.56 -0.49 9.71
CA LEU A 134 -5.37 0.97 9.62
C LEU A 134 -6.51 1.73 10.30
N GLN A 135 -7.76 1.28 10.15
CA GLN A 135 -8.91 1.92 10.82
C GLN A 135 -8.84 1.83 12.37
N ARG A 136 -8.08 0.89 12.90
CA ARG A 136 -7.93 0.66 14.34
C ARG A 136 -6.66 1.24 14.95
N LEU A 137 -5.71 1.65 14.12
CA LEU A 137 -4.45 2.23 14.61
C LEU A 137 -4.68 3.60 15.24
N SER A 138 -3.85 3.93 16.23
CA SER A 138 -3.83 5.24 16.88
C SER A 138 -3.28 6.33 15.97
N PHE A 139 -3.61 7.58 16.24
CA PHE A 139 -3.08 8.75 15.52
C PHE A 139 -1.55 8.78 15.51
N ARG A 140 -0.88 8.30 16.56
CA ARG A 140 0.59 8.20 16.63
C ARG A 140 1.22 7.47 15.45
N PHE A 141 0.53 6.45 14.91
CA PHE A 141 1.00 5.75 13.71
C PHE A 141 0.95 6.66 12.48
N PHE A 142 -0.12 7.45 12.33
CA PHE A 142 -0.30 8.36 11.20
C PHE A 142 0.63 9.58 11.29
N ASP A 143 0.92 10.07 12.49
CA ASP A 143 1.91 11.14 12.71
C ASP A 143 3.33 10.70 12.33
N ALA A 144 3.66 9.43 12.58
CA ALA A 144 4.97 8.85 12.27
C ALA A 144 5.13 8.43 10.81
N ASN A 145 4.05 8.32 10.02
CA ASN A 145 4.07 7.82 8.66
C ASN A 145 3.32 8.76 7.71
N THR A 146 3.96 9.12 6.60
CA THR A 146 3.29 9.95 5.58
C THR A 146 2.18 9.17 4.86
N THR A 147 1.10 9.86 4.49
CA THR A 147 -0.04 9.27 3.77
C THR A 147 0.38 8.53 2.50
N GLY A 148 1.31 9.10 1.71
CA GLY A 148 1.83 8.48 0.50
C GLY A 148 2.56 7.15 0.78
N SER A 149 3.32 7.07 1.89
CA SER A 149 3.96 5.82 2.33
C SER A 149 2.93 4.75 2.67
N ILE A 150 1.88 5.11 3.40
CA ILE A 150 0.79 4.18 3.77
C ILE A 150 0.08 3.66 2.52
N ILE A 151 -0.28 4.54 1.57
CA ILE A 151 -0.91 4.16 0.30
C ILE A 151 -0.02 3.18 -0.47
N THR A 152 1.29 3.46 -0.57
CA THR A 152 2.25 2.58 -1.25
C THR A 152 2.31 1.19 -0.59
N ARG A 153 2.26 1.11 0.74
CA ARG A 153 2.24 -0.17 1.48
C ARG A 153 0.98 -0.99 1.18
N VAL A 154 -0.19 -0.36 1.09
CA VAL A 154 -1.46 -1.04 0.79
C VAL A 154 -1.56 -1.49 -0.68
N THR A 155 -0.99 -0.70 -1.60
CA THR A 155 -1.11 -0.96 -3.05
C THR A 155 0.08 -1.74 -3.61
N GLY A 156 1.29 -1.19 -3.48
CA GLY A 156 2.53 -1.71 -4.06
C GLY A 156 3.15 -2.86 -3.28
N ASP A 157 3.30 -2.71 -1.95
CA ASP A 157 3.99 -3.73 -1.15
C ASP A 157 3.16 -5.02 -1.02
N VAL A 158 1.83 -4.95 -1.08
CA VAL A 158 0.96 -6.13 -1.20
C VAL A 158 1.24 -6.92 -2.48
N GLN A 159 1.59 -6.25 -3.59
CA GLN A 159 2.00 -6.94 -4.82
C GLN A 159 3.32 -7.69 -4.65
N SER A 160 4.22 -7.19 -3.81
CA SER A 160 5.46 -7.90 -3.47
C SER A 160 5.18 -9.20 -2.69
N VAL A 161 4.20 -9.18 -1.76
CA VAL A 161 3.73 -10.40 -1.07
C VAL A 161 3.10 -11.39 -2.06
N ARG A 162 2.34 -10.89 -3.04
CA ARG A 162 1.81 -11.69 -4.14
C ARG A 162 2.93 -12.40 -4.90
N MET A 163 3.99 -11.67 -5.29
CA MET A 163 5.13 -12.24 -6.02
C MET A 163 5.79 -13.39 -5.27
N PHE A 164 5.81 -13.33 -3.93
CA PHE A 164 6.34 -14.44 -3.14
C PHE A 164 5.54 -15.72 -3.36
N VAL A 165 4.21 -15.67 -3.30
CA VAL A 165 3.38 -16.87 -3.48
C VAL A 165 3.45 -17.41 -4.91
N ASP A 166 3.36 -16.52 -5.90
CA ASP A 166 3.34 -16.87 -7.32
C ASP A 166 4.73 -17.32 -7.80
N GLN A 167 5.71 -16.41 -7.74
CA GLN A 167 7.02 -16.65 -8.36
C GLN A 167 8.00 -17.37 -7.44
N VAL A 168 7.94 -17.15 -6.13
CA VAL A 168 8.87 -17.83 -5.22
C VAL A 168 8.34 -19.21 -4.84
N LEU A 169 7.14 -19.30 -4.27
CA LEU A 169 6.65 -20.56 -3.74
C LEU A 169 6.25 -21.53 -4.85
N ILE A 170 5.31 -21.13 -5.73
CA ILE A 170 4.77 -22.02 -6.78
C ILE A 170 5.85 -22.34 -7.80
N GLN A 171 6.53 -21.33 -8.35
CA GLN A 171 7.55 -21.54 -9.38
C GLN A 171 8.78 -22.30 -8.87
N SER A 172 9.21 -22.11 -7.62
CA SER A 172 10.34 -22.90 -7.08
C SER A 172 9.99 -24.37 -6.94
N VAL A 173 8.77 -24.69 -6.47
CA VAL A 173 8.32 -26.09 -6.38
C VAL A 173 8.25 -26.74 -7.76
N ILE A 174 7.65 -26.03 -8.74
CA ILE A 174 7.58 -26.49 -10.13
C ILE A 174 8.98 -26.70 -10.72
N MET A 175 9.88 -25.75 -10.50
CA MET A 175 11.26 -25.82 -10.97
C MET A 175 11.98 -27.05 -10.43
N VAL A 176 11.92 -27.30 -9.11
CA VAL A 176 12.58 -28.44 -8.48
C VAL A 176 12.03 -29.77 -9.03
N ILE A 177 10.69 -29.88 -9.12
CA ILE A 177 10.05 -31.08 -9.68
C ILE A 177 10.46 -31.26 -11.15
N SER A 178 10.39 -30.22 -11.97
CA SER A 178 10.73 -30.28 -13.40
C SER A 178 12.18 -30.65 -13.62
N LEU A 179 13.13 -30.00 -12.92
CA LEU A 179 14.56 -30.32 -13.01
C LEU A 179 14.84 -31.77 -12.65
N THR A 180 14.22 -32.26 -11.56
CA THR A 180 14.37 -33.66 -11.11
C THR A 180 13.83 -34.64 -12.15
N VAL A 181 12.65 -34.39 -12.69
CA VAL A 181 12.02 -35.25 -13.70
C VAL A 181 12.82 -35.25 -15.00
N TYR A 182 13.26 -34.06 -15.47
CA TYR A 182 14.06 -33.99 -16.71
C TYR A 182 15.42 -34.67 -16.55
N ALA A 183 16.14 -34.43 -15.43
CA ALA A 183 17.42 -35.08 -15.16
C ALA A 183 17.28 -36.61 -15.03
N ALA A 184 16.25 -37.08 -14.35
CA ALA A 184 15.97 -38.51 -14.20
C ALA A 184 15.64 -39.15 -15.56
N TYR A 185 14.86 -38.49 -16.42
CA TYR A 185 14.53 -39.02 -17.73
C TYR A 185 15.73 -39.01 -18.70
N MET A 186 16.56 -37.94 -18.65
CA MET A 186 17.83 -37.90 -19.41
C MET A 186 18.78 -39.01 -18.95
N ALA A 187 18.91 -39.25 -17.63
CA ALA A 187 19.73 -40.35 -17.11
C ALA A 187 19.18 -41.74 -17.51
N TYR A 188 17.86 -41.90 -17.58
CA TYR A 188 17.22 -43.14 -18.06
C TYR A 188 17.51 -43.40 -19.53
N LEU A 189 17.51 -42.37 -20.39
CA LEU A 189 17.82 -42.49 -21.81
C LEU A 189 19.29 -42.85 -22.06
N SER A 190 20.21 -42.11 -21.45
CA SER A 190 21.66 -42.34 -21.53
C SER A 190 22.39 -41.66 -20.37
N PRO A 191 22.86 -42.38 -19.35
CA PRO A 191 23.57 -41.79 -18.19
C PRO A 191 24.84 -41.02 -18.59
N GLY A 192 25.62 -41.59 -19.53
CA GLY A 192 26.85 -40.93 -19.99
C GLY A 192 26.60 -39.62 -20.71
N LEU A 193 25.56 -39.58 -21.59
CA LEU A 193 25.17 -38.35 -22.29
C LEU A 193 24.58 -37.32 -21.30
N ALA A 194 23.81 -37.76 -20.33
CA ALA A 194 23.26 -36.91 -19.27
C ALA A 194 24.38 -36.22 -18.48
N ILE A 195 25.38 -36.97 -18.02
CA ILE A 195 26.54 -36.40 -17.29
C ILE A 195 27.30 -35.40 -18.19
N ALA A 196 27.59 -35.76 -19.44
CA ALA A 196 28.33 -34.90 -20.37
C ALA A 196 27.61 -33.56 -20.64
N CYS A 197 26.28 -33.59 -20.85
CA CYS A 197 25.50 -32.37 -21.10
C CYS A 197 25.25 -31.57 -19.80
N LEU A 198 24.95 -32.22 -18.67
CA LEU A 198 24.68 -31.52 -17.44
C LEU A 198 25.94 -30.97 -16.75
N ALA A 199 27.16 -31.44 -17.13
CA ALA A 199 28.42 -30.94 -16.59
C ALA A 199 28.64 -29.44 -16.80
N THR A 200 28.02 -28.83 -17.82
CA THR A 200 28.09 -27.38 -18.05
C THR A 200 27.12 -26.58 -17.17
N SER A 201 26.09 -27.23 -16.59
CA SER A 201 25.07 -26.55 -15.76
C SER A 201 25.64 -25.91 -14.49
N PRO A 202 26.57 -26.53 -13.74
CA PRO A 202 27.27 -25.87 -12.63
C PRO A 202 28.03 -24.62 -13.07
N VAL A 203 28.65 -24.63 -14.24
CA VAL A 203 29.37 -23.47 -14.79
C VAL A 203 28.40 -22.34 -15.08
N LEU A 204 27.25 -22.63 -15.69
CA LEU A 204 26.19 -21.66 -15.92
C LEU A 204 25.65 -21.07 -14.62
N LEU A 205 25.43 -21.89 -13.59
CA LEU A 205 24.97 -21.44 -12.27
C LEU A 205 25.99 -20.52 -11.61
N ILE A 206 27.27 -20.87 -11.64
CA ILE A 206 28.35 -20.03 -11.09
C ILE A 206 28.39 -18.69 -11.84
N LEU A 207 28.40 -18.73 -13.18
CA LEU A 207 28.43 -17.54 -14.02
C LEU A 207 27.22 -16.63 -13.76
N SER A 208 26.01 -17.21 -13.70
CA SER A 208 24.78 -16.47 -13.39
C SER A 208 24.82 -15.85 -11.99
N THR A 209 25.37 -16.56 -11.00
CA THR A 209 25.49 -16.06 -9.63
C THR A 209 26.49 -14.90 -9.56
N LEU A 210 27.64 -15.03 -10.20
CA LEU A 210 28.66 -13.96 -10.28
C LEU A 210 28.10 -12.72 -11.00
N PHE A 211 27.41 -12.92 -12.12
CA PHE A 211 26.75 -11.86 -12.85
C PHE A 211 25.69 -11.18 -11.99
N SER A 212 24.81 -11.94 -11.33
CA SER A 212 23.76 -11.41 -10.46
C SER A 212 24.35 -10.55 -9.34
N ARG A 213 25.42 -11.01 -8.68
CA ARG A 213 26.10 -10.23 -7.63
C ARG A 213 26.70 -8.93 -8.15
N LYS A 214 27.17 -8.92 -9.39
CA LYS A 214 27.75 -7.72 -10.02
C LYS A 214 26.70 -6.73 -10.47
N ILE A 215 25.58 -7.19 -11.02
CA ILE A 215 24.55 -6.33 -11.62
C ILE A 215 23.56 -5.78 -10.59
N GLN A 216 23.35 -6.47 -9.46
CA GLN A 216 22.43 -6.02 -8.42
C GLN A 216 22.71 -4.60 -7.90
N PRO A 217 23.94 -4.22 -7.53
CA PRO A 217 24.22 -2.85 -7.08
C PRO A 217 23.95 -1.81 -8.16
N GLU A 218 24.23 -2.13 -9.43
CA GLU A 218 23.96 -1.22 -10.56
C GLU A 218 22.44 -0.96 -10.71
N TYR A 219 21.60 -2.00 -10.58
CA TYR A 219 20.14 -1.83 -10.56
C TYR A 219 19.66 -1.06 -9.33
N ALA A 220 20.27 -1.26 -8.16
CA ALA A 220 19.93 -0.53 -6.95
C ALA A 220 20.27 0.97 -7.09
N GLU A 221 21.43 1.31 -7.67
CA GLU A 221 21.80 2.68 -7.96
C GLU A 221 20.87 3.33 -8.97
N ASN A 222 20.55 2.63 -10.07
CA ASN A 222 19.59 3.12 -11.06
C ASN A 222 18.23 3.42 -10.41
N ARG A 223 17.76 2.54 -9.53
CA ARG A 223 16.51 2.75 -8.78
C ARG A 223 16.57 4.01 -7.93
N THR A 224 17.67 4.23 -7.21
CA THR A 224 17.87 5.44 -6.38
C THR A 224 17.86 6.71 -7.24
N LEU A 225 18.48 6.69 -8.42
CA LEU A 225 18.46 7.81 -9.35
C LEU A 225 17.04 8.10 -9.87
N VAL A 226 16.30 7.05 -10.24
CA VAL A 226 14.90 7.19 -10.67
C VAL A 226 14.01 7.74 -9.53
N GLU A 227 14.18 7.25 -8.30
CA GLU A 227 13.43 7.74 -7.13
C GLU A 227 13.70 9.24 -6.90
N LYS A 228 14.97 9.69 -6.99
CA LYS A 228 15.33 11.12 -6.89
C LYS A 228 14.71 11.96 -8.00
N MET A 229 14.72 11.46 -9.24
CA MET A 229 14.11 12.15 -10.39
C MET A 229 12.59 12.29 -10.19
N VAL A 230 11.91 11.24 -9.75
CA VAL A 230 10.46 11.25 -9.48
C VAL A 230 10.13 12.22 -8.34
N GLN A 231 10.94 12.25 -7.27
CA GLN A 231 10.79 13.22 -6.19
C GLN A 231 10.91 14.65 -6.72
N TYR A 232 11.96 14.93 -7.46
CA TYR A 232 12.18 16.25 -8.07
C TYR A 232 11.01 16.67 -8.99
N LEU A 233 10.53 15.75 -9.81
CA LEU A 233 9.36 15.99 -10.67
C LEU A 233 8.11 16.32 -9.84
N ALA A 234 7.86 15.56 -8.78
CA ALA A 234 6.72 15.79 -7.89
C ALA A 234 6.79 17.17 -7.22
N GLU A 235 7.97 17.56 -6.71
CA GLU A 235 8.20 18.90 -6.13
C GLU A 235 7.96 20.01 -7.16
N SER A 236 8.46 19.82 -8.40
CA SER A 236 8.30 20.79 -9.49
C SER A 236 6.83 20.97 -9.92
N ILE A 237 6.05 19.89 -9.94
CA ILE A 237 4.61 19.93 -10.26
C ILE A 237 3.82 20.57 -9.12
N GLN A 238 4.10 20.21 -7.87
CA GLN A 238 3.45 20.81 -6.70
C GLN A 238 3.74 22.31 -6.61
N GLY A 239 5.00 22.69 -6.88
CA GLY A 239 5.46 24.08 -6.89
C GLY A 239 5.32 24.81 -8.21
N ILE A 240 4.52 24.33 -9.18
CA ILE A 240 4.47 24.88 -10.54
C ILE A 240 4.12 26.37 -10.59
N ALA A 241 3.24 26.83 -9.68
CA ALA A 241 2.90 28.23 -9.58
C ALA A 241 4.10 29.10 -9.19
N VAL A 242 4.97 28.60 -8.32
CA VAL A 242 6.21 29.28 -7.93
C VAL A 242 7.19 29.31 -9.11
N VAL A 243 7.39 28.16 -9.78
CA VAL A 243 8.27 28.06 -10.95
C VAL A 243 7.85 29.07 -12.01
N LYS A 244 6.56 29.12 -12.35
CA LYS A 244 6.01 30.06 -13.33
C LYS A 244 6.03 31.51 -12.85
N GLY A 245 5.71 31.75 -11.58
CA GLY A 245 5.70 33.09 -10.98
C GLY A 245 7.07 33.76 -10.99
N PHE A 246 8.15 32.97 -10.91
CA PHE A 246 9.53 33.47 -10.95
C PHE A 246 10.23 33.25 -12.31
N GLY A 247 9.55 32.71 -13.33
CA GLY A 247 10.09 32.51 -14.68
C GLY A 247 11.30 31.54 -14.73
N ARG A 248 11.30 30.50 -13.87
CA ARG A 248 12.43 29.56 -13.73
C ARG A 248 12.22 28.21 -14.45
N GLU A 249 11.39 28.19 -15.47
CA GLU A 249 11.08 26.97 -16.22
C GLU A 249 12.32 26.37 -16.88
N LYS A 250 13.16 27.21 -17.45
CA LYS A 250 14.37 26.77 -18.14
C LYS A 250 15.36 26.10 -17.19
N GLU A 251 15.60 26.70 -16.04
CA GLU A 251 16.49 26.16 -15.01
C GLU A 251 15.97 24.84 -14.45
N ASN A 252 14.65 24.74 -14.26
CA ASN A 252 14.01 23.49 -13.83
C ASN A 252 14.14 22.39 -14.88
N LEU A 253 14.01 22.74 -16.16
CA LEU A 253 14.21 21.81 -17.26
C LEU A 253 15.67 21.30 -17.29
N GLU A 254 16.64 22.19 -17.18
CA GLU A 254 18.07 21.82 -17.16
C GLU A 254 18.40 20.86 -15.99
N ARG A 255 17.82 21.08 -14.80
CA ARG A 255 17.98 20.16 -13.65
C ARG A 255 17.35 18.80 -13.90
N PHE A 256 16.16 18.77 -14.52
CA PHE A 256 15.50 17.54 -14.90
C PHE A 256 16.33 16.75 -15.93
N GLU A 257 16.82 17.43 -16.98
CA GLU A 257 17.67 16.84 -18.00
C GLU A 257 19.00 16.27 -17.42
N ALA A 258 19.62 16.99 -16.48
CA ALA A 258 20.81 16.48 -15.77
C ALA A 258 20.51 15.19 -14.99
N SER A 259 19.38 15.15 -14.28
CA SER A 259 18.94 13.94 -13.55
C SER A 259 18.65 12.79 -14.50
N ASN A 260 17.99 13.06 -15.62
CA ASN A 260 17.70 12.07 -16.66
C ASN A 260 18.98 11.57 -17.34
N GLY A 261 19.96 12.46 -17.56
CA GLY A 261 21.29 12.10 -18.07
C GLY A 261 22.06 11.15 -17.15
N ALA A 262 21.96 11.35 -15.84
CA ALA A 262 22.55 10.43 -14.85
C ALA A 262 21.91 9.03 -14.93
N ILE A 263 20.59 8.95 -15.05
CA ILE A 263 19.87 7.69 -15.24
C ILE A 263 20.30 7.00 -16.54
N LEU A 264 20.38 7.77 -17.64
CA LEU A 264 20.83 7.25 -18.93
C LEU A 264 22.22 6.63 -18.83
N THR A 265 23.17 7.31 -18.21
CA THR A 265 24.53 6.80 -18.00
C THR A 265 24.52 5.50 -17.21
N GLN A 266 23.74 5.43 -16.14
CA GLN A 266 23.62 4.21 -15.32
C GLN A 266 22.95 3.07 -16.09
N GLN A 267 21.93 3.37 -16.92
CA GLN A 267 21.31 2.38 -17.80
C GLN A 267 22.28 1.83 -18.85
N TYR A 268 23.18 2.66 -19.39
CA TYR A 268 24.24 2.19 -20.28
C TYR A 268 25.20 1.23 -19.57
N ASN A 269 25.58 1.49 -18.32
CA ASN A 269 26.41 0.58 -17.54
C ASN A 269 25.74 -0.78 -17.36
N ILE A 270 24.44 -0.77 -16.98
CA ILE A 270 23.64 -1.99 -16.86
C ILE A 270 23.56 -2.72 -18.21
N PHE A 271 23.27 -2.00 -19.28
CA PHE A 271 23.14 -2.55 -20.63
C PHE A 271 24.43 -3.25 -21.09
N TRP A 272 25.59 -2.67 -20.81
CA TRP A 272 26.88 -3.27 -21.13
C TRP A 272 27.06 -4.62 -20.44
N TRP A 273 26.78 -4.71 -19.14
CA TRP A 273 26.88 -5.96 -18.40
C TRP A 273 25.91 -7.01 -18.89
N VAL A 274 24.66 -6.63 -19.17
CA VAL A 274 23.62 -7.53 -19.70
C VAL A 274 23.98 -8.00 -21.10
N SER A 275 24.46 -7.10 -21.96
CA SER A 275 24.88 -7.41 -23.34
C SER A 275 26.11 -8.30 -23.41
N LEU A 276 26.96 -8.30 -22.40
CA LEU A 276 28.10 -9.23 -22.30
C LEU A 276 27.63 -10.61 -21.77
N PHE A 277 26.76 -10.62 -20.76
CA PHE A 277 26.30 -11.85 -20.13
C PHE A 277 25.43 -12.69 -21.04
N SER A 278 24.47 -12.09 -21.73
CA SER A 278 23.48 -12.80 -22.53
C SER A 278 24.10 -13.66 -23.65
N PRO A 279 25.03 -13.15 -24.50
CA PRO A 279 25.72 -13.98 -25.48
C PRO A 279 26.62 -15.05 -24.85
N THR A 280 27.27 -14.74 -23.71
CA THR A 280 28.15 -15.69 -23.01
C THR A 280 27.34 -16.89 -22.48
N ALA A 281 26.19 -16.64 -21.85
CA ALA A 281 25.27 -17.69 -21.41
C ALA A 281 24.73 -18.49 -22.61
N GLY A 282 24.37 -17.81 -23.70
CA GLY A 282 23.95 -18.43 -24.95
C GLY A 282 25.04 -19.32 -25.57
N PHE A 283 26.29 -18.88 -25.53
CA PHE A 283 27.43 -19.69 -26.02
C PHE A 283 27.61 -20.97 -25.20
N LEU A 284 27.55 -20.90 -23.87
CA LEU A 284 27.61 -22.08 -22.99
C LEU A 284 26.48 -23.06 -23.28
N THR A 285 25.27 -22.56 -23.58
CA THR A 285 24.16 -23.42 -24.01
C THR A 285 24.44 -24.09 -25.37
N ARG A 286 25.15 -23.40 -26.30
CA ARG A 286 25.55 -24.00 -27.58
C ARG A 286 26.60 -25.10 -27.41
N ILE A 287 27.48 -25.00 -26.39
CA ILE A 287 28.40 -26.10 -26.05
C ILE A 287 27.61 -27.37 -25.73
N ASN A 288 26.51 -27.28 -24.96
CA ASN A 288 25.65 -28.43 -24.70
C ASN A 288 25.07 -29.05 -25.98
N THR A 289 24.62 -28.21 -26.92
CA THR A 289 24.13 -28.68 -28.22
C THR A 289 25.24 -29.38 -29.00
N THR A 290 26.49 -28.84 -28.95
CA THR A 290 27.62 -29.46 -29.63
C THR A 290 27.99 -30.82 -29.02
N VAL A 291 28.03 -30.92 -27.68
CA VAL A 291 28.24 -32.20 -26.98
C VAL A 291 27.13 -33.21 -27.31
N LEU A 292 25.88 -32.74 -27.32
CA LEU A 292 24.72 -33.57 -27.71
C LEU A 292 24.86 -34.13 -29.14
N LEU A 293 25.24 -33.27 -30.10
CA LEU A 293 25.41 -33.70 -31.50
C LEU A 293 26.64 -34.60 -31.68
N GLY A 294 27.76 -34.25 -31.05
CA GLY A 294 28.99 -35.03 -31.17
C GLY A 294 28.92 -36.38 -30.47
N TYR A 295 28.72 -36.39 -29.16
CA TYR A 295 28.70 -37.64 -28.40
C TYR A 295 27.36 -38.39 -28.57
N GLY A 296 26.24 -37.69 -28.58
CA GLY A 296 24.92 -38.28 -28.85
C GLY A 296 24.83 -38.84 -30.26
N GLY A 297 25.34 -38.11 -31.26
CA GLY A 297 25.44 -38.59 -32.65
C GLY A 297 26.35 -39.82 -32.80
N TRP A 298 27.49 -39.86 -32.07
CA TRP A 298 28.34 -41.07 -32.02
C TRP A 298 27.58 -42.27 -31.43
N LEU A 299 26.80 -42.08 -30.33
CA LEU A 299 25.94 -43.14 -29.77
C LEU A 299 24.91 -43.64 -30.76
N VAL A 300 24.30 -42.73 -31.54
CA VAL A 300 23.33 -43.12 -32.61
C VAL A 300 24.01 -43.88 -33.74
N ALA A 301 25.20 -43.46 -34.18
CA ALA A 301 25.96 -44.13 -35.25
C ALA A 301 26.39 -45.54 -34.85
N HIS A 302 26.57 -45.84 -33.54
CA HIS A 302 26.89 -47.16 -33.04
C HIS A 302 25.68 -47.96 -32.51
N ASP A 303 24.45 -47.56 -32.90
CA ASP A 303 23.17 -48.18 -32.51
C ASP A 303 22.98 -48.34 -30.99
N ARG A 304 23.65 -47.47 -30.17
CA ARG A 304 23.51 -47.43 -28.71
C ARG A 304 22.40 -46.53 -28.22
N LEU A 305 21.91 -45.63 -29.06
CA LEU A 305 20.83 -44.69 -28.79
C LEU A 305 19.95 -44.53 -30.02
N PRO A 306 18.60 -44.66 -29.95
CA PRO A 306 17.73 -44.34 -31.07
C PRO A 306 17.82 -42.86 -31.44
N LEU A 307 17.68 -42.53 -32.73
CA LEU A 307 17.78 -41.13 -33.18
C LEU A 307 16.62 -40.29 -32.66
N GLY A 308 15.39 -40.74 -32.88
CA GLY A 308 14.17 -39.99 -32.51
C GLY A 308 13.87 -40.10 -31.02
N ALA A 309 13.52 -41.29 -30.53
CA ALA A 309 13.14 -41.53 -29.14
C ALA A 309 14.33 -41.36 -28.14
N GLY A 310 15.56 -41.37 -28.63
CA GLY A 310 16.77 -41.11 -27.84
C GLY A 310 17.25 -39.67 -27.99
N LEU A 311 17.97 -39.39 -29.10
CA LEU A 311 18.70 -38.12 -29.28
C LEU A 311 17.78 -36.91 -29.37
N VAL A 312 16.66 -36.98 -30.13
CA VAL A 312 15.75 -35.82 -30.30
C VAL A 312 14.97 -35.56 -29.03
N VAL A 313 14.51 -36.62 -28.33
CA VAL A 313 13.85 -36.47 -27.03
C VAL A 313 14.83 -35.87 -26.00
N PHE A 314 16.09 -36.35 -26.01
CA PHE A 314 17.14 -35.80 -25.12
C PHE A 314 17.40 -34.33 -25.42
N ALA A 315 17.44 -33.89 -26.69
CA ALA A 315 17.57 -32.48 -27.06
C ALA A 315 16.44 -31.62 -26.48
N GLY A 316 15.19 -32.09 -26.63
CA GLY A 316 14.03 -31.39 -26.07
C GLY A 316 14.04 -31.31 -24.55
N LEU A 317 14.50 -32.38 -23.85
CA LEU A 317 14.66 -32.38 -22.40
C LEU A 317 15.75 -31.41 -21.96
N LEU A 318 16.89 -31.36 -22.69
CA LEU A 318 17.99 -30.45 -22.40
C LEU A 318 17.56 -28.97 -22.52
N ASP A 319 16.78 -28.65 -23.56
CA ASP A 319 16.23 -27.31 -23.75
C ASP A 319 15.27 -26.91 -22.61
N GLN A 320 14.36 -27.82 -22.24
CA GLN A 320 13.46 -27.62 -21.10
C GLN A 320 14.22 -27.45 -19.80
N PHE A 321 15.26 -28.25 -19.56
CA PHE A 321 16.12 -28.16 -18.38
C PHE A 321 16.85 -26.81 -18.33
N ALA A 322 17.46 -26.39 -19.44
CA ALA A 322 18.15 -25.08 -19.54
C ALA A 322 17.18 -23.92 -19.28
N GLY A 323 15.95 -23.99 -19.79
CA GLY A 323 14.89 -23.03 -19.51
C GLY A 323 14.59 -22.88 -18.01
N GLN A 324 14.52 -24.01 -17.29
CA GLN A 324 14.28 -23.98 -15.83
C GLN A 324 15.49 -23.41 -15.06
N VAL A 325 16.72 -23.72 -15.48
CA VAL A 325 17.94 -23.16 -14.87
C VAL A 325 17.98 -21.63 -15.02
N ASN A 326 17.57 -21.10 -16.18
CA ASN A 326 17.52 -19.65 -16.40
C ASN A 326 16.50 -18.95 -15.48
N ASN A 327 15.44 -19.62 -15.04
CA ASN A 327 14.45 -19.09 -14.11
C ASN A 327 14.98 -18.90 -12.68
N VAL A 328 16.09 -19.55 -12.30
CA VAL A 328 16.67 -19.45 -10.94
C VAL A 328 16.96 -18.00 -10.57
N ALA A 329 17.61 -17.23 -11.47
CA ALA A 329 17.96 -15.84 -11.22
C ALA A 329 16.71 -14.97 -11.01
N SER A 330 15.65 -15.20 -11.77
CA SER A 330 14.36 -14.52 -11.62
C SER A 330 13.72 -14.80 -10.25
N ILE A 331 13.74 -16.07 -9.81
CA ILE A 331 13.21 -16.47 -8.50
C ILE A 331 13.98 -15.79 -7.37
N VAL A 332 15.32 -15.75 -7.43
CA VAL A 332 16.17 -15.10 -6.41
C VAL A 332 15.84 -13.61 -6.29
N ASN A 333 15.68 -12.91 -7.42
CA ASN A 333 15.27 -11.49 -7.43
C ASN A 333 13.87 -11.31 -6.81
N SER A 334 12.93 -12.19 -7.15
CA SER A 334 11.58 -12.15 -6.61
C SER A 334 11.55 -12.39 -5.10
N VAL A 335 12.42 -13.25 -4.55
CA VAL A 335 12.58 -13.44 -3.10
C VAL A 335 12.97 -12.11 -2.44
N GLN A 336 13.99 -11.42 -2.93
CA GLN A 336 14.48 -10.17 -2.34
C GLN A 336 13.41 -9.07 -2.36
N GLN A 337 12.76 -8.86 -3.50
CA GLN A 337 11.68 -7.87 -3.63
C GLN A 337 10.50 -8.19 -2.72
N SER A 338 10.12 -9.47 -2.65
CA SER A 338 9.03 -9.92 -1.80
C SER A 338 9.30 -9.74 -0.31
N LEU A 339 10.54 -9.97 0.15
CA LEU A 339 10.91 -9.78 1.55
C LEU A 339 10.87 -8.31 1.96
N ILE A 340 11.31 -7.38 1.08
CA ILE A 340 11.25 -5.95 1.35
C ILE A 340 9.81 -5.48 1.50
N GLY A 341 8.93 -5.83 0.54
CA GLY A 341 7.52 -5.44 0.60
C GLY A 341 6.78 -6.11 1.75
N ALA A 342 7.04 -7.40 2.00
CA ALA A 342 6.44 -8.11 3.12
C ALA A 342 6.77 -7.49 4.47
N ARG A 343 8.03 -7.06 4.69
CA ARG A 343 8.43 -6.36 5.92
C ARG A 343 7.55 -5.15 6.18
N ARG A 344 7.36 -4.28 5.18
CA ARG A 344 6.55 -3.06 5.29
C ARG A 344 5.07 -3.36 5.52
N VAL A 345 4.54 -4.42 4.91
CA VAL A 345 3.18 -4.89 5.15
C VAL A 345 3.01 -5.38 6.59
N PHE A 346 3.93 -6.21 7.08
CA PHE A 346 3.88 -6.72 8.45
C PHE A 346 4.13 -5.63 9.50
N GLU A 347 4.89 -4.58 9.21
CA GLU A 347 5.01 -3.40 10.08
C GLU A 347 3.63 -2.77 10.38
N ILE A 348 2.72 -2.71 9.40
CA ILE A 348 1.35 -2.23 9.63
C ILE A 348 0.55 -3.26 10.44
N LEU A 349 0.58 -4.53 10.04
CA LEU A 349 -0.23 -5.58 10.68
C LEU A 349 0.18 -5.81 12.14
N ASP A 350 1.46 -5.69 12.45
CA ASP A 350 2.04 -5.87 13.78
C ASP A 350 2.00 -4.60 14.64
N ALA A 351 1.77 -3.41 14.02
CA ALA A 351 1.72 -2.15 14.75
C ALA A 351 0.74 -2.25 15.94
N PRO A 352 1.12 -1.83 17.14
CA PRO A 352 0.26 -1.92 18.31
C PRO A 352 -0.95 -1.00 18.16
N VAL A 353 -2.13 -1.51 18.49
CA VAL A 353 -3.33 -0.67 18.66
C VAL A 353 -3.28 -0.14 20.08
N GLU A 354 -2.78 1.08 20.25
CA GLU A 354 -2.55 1.69 21.59
C GLU A 354 -3.86 2.02 22.29
N VAL A 355 -4.80 2.64 21.56
CA VAL A 355 -6.10 3.04 22.10
C VAL A 355 -7.14 1.98 21.79
N ARG A 356 -7.58 1.27 22.84
CA ARG A 356 -8.60 0.21 22.73
C ARG A 356 -9.72 0.43 23.71
N THR A 357 -10.92 -0.01 23.35
CA THR A 357 -12.00 -0.18 24.30
C THR A 357 -11.70 -1.37 25.21
N PRO A 358 -11.59 -1.18 26.54
CA PRO A 358 -11.35 -2.31 27.45
C PRO A 358 -12.57 -3.25 27.45
N PRO A 359 -12.39 -4.53 27.78
CA PRO A 359 -13.51 -5.50 27.81
C PRO A 359 -14.62 -5.14 28.80
N ASP A 360 -14.24 -4.46 29.89
CA ASP A 360 -15.10 -3.98 30.97
C ASP A 360 -15.50 -2.50 30.84
N ALA A 361 -15.44 -1.95 29.62
CA ALA A 361 -15.72 -0.55 29.37
C ALA A 361 -17.14 -0.17 29.79
N VAL A 362 -17.24 0.98 30.46
CA VAL A 362 -18.50 1.57 30.86
C VAL A 362 -19.23 2.09 29.62
N ARG A 363 -20.45 1.60 29.39
CA ARG A 363 -21.37 2.11 28.38
C ARG A 363 -22.16 3.29 28.94
N ARG A 364 -22.10 4.42 28.24
CA ARG A 364 -22.87 5.61 28.57
C ARG A 364 -23.30 6.32 27.29
N PRO A 365 -24.52 6.06 26.80
CA PRO A 365 -25.00 6.58 25.52
C PRO A 365 -25.07 8.12 25.45
N ARG A 366 -25.30 8.80 26.59
CA ARG A 366 -25.35 10.26 26.67
C ARG A 366 -24.52 10.77 27.85
N PHE A 367 -23.80 11.85 27.63
CA PHE A 367 -23.03 12.58 28.65
C PHE A 367 -23.71 13.90 29.01
N ASP A 368 -23.45 14.37 30.21
CA ASP A 368 -23.83 15.71 30.66
C ASP A 368 -22.79 16.74 30.18
N GLY A 369 -21.55 16.31 30.00
CA GLY A 369 -20.47 17.10 29.41
C GLY A 369 -19.54 17.76 30.43
N ALA A 370 -19.50 17.32 31.69
CA ALA A 370 -18.48 17.76 32.64
C ALA A 370 -17.10 17.19 32.22
N VAL A 371 -16.07 18.02 32.12
CA VAL A 371 -14.71 17.61 31.76
C VAL A 371 -13.72 18.02 32.83
N ARG A 372 -12.89 17.06 33.31
CA ARG A 372 -11.88 17.36 34.33
C ARG A 372 -10.53 16.75 33.94
N PHE A 373 -9.55 17.60 33.83
CA PHE A 373 -8.12 17.25 33.74
C PHE A 373 -7.55 17.22 35.16
N ASP A 374 -6.97 16.10 35.58
CA ASP A 374 -6.44 15.87 36.93
C ASP A 374 -4.95 15.51 36.80
N GLY A 375 -4.07 16.53 36.86
CA GLY A 375 -2.62 16.39 36.74
C GLY A 375 -2.17 15.80 35.38
N VAL A 376 -2.85 16.13 34.28
CA VAL A 376 -2.62 15.53 32.97
C VAL A 376 -1.29 15.98 32.38
N SER A 377 -0.45 14.99 32.02
CA SER A 377 0.76 15.20 31.22
C SER A 377 0.72 14.32 29.97
N PHE A 378 1.31 14.80 28.88
CA PHE A 378 1.35 14.08 27.61
C PHE A 378 2.68 14.29 26.86
N GLU A 379 3.20 13.20 26.26
CA GLU A 379 4.41 13.20 25.44
C GLU A 379 4.24 12.32 24.19
N TYR A 380 4.85 12.71 23.08
CA TYR A 380 4.97 11.90 21.88
C TYR A 380 6.19 10.96 21.97
N GLY A 381 6.05 9.79 22.63
CA GLY A 381 7.15 8.85 22.82
C GLY A 381 8.08 9.24 23.98
N ARG A 382 9.41 9.23 23.77
CA ARG A 382 10.42 9.59 24.80
C ARG A 382 10.96 11.01 24.64
N LEU A 383 10.19 11.88 24.05
CA LEU A 383 10.53 13.30 23.86
C LEU A 383 10.09 14.11 25.09
N ASP A 384 10.49 15.40 25.14
CA ASP A 384 10.01 16.32 26.16
C ASP A 384 8.48 16.38 26.19
N PRO A 385 7.86 16.41 27.38
CA PRO A 385 6.41 16.47 27.53
C PRO A 385 5.84 17.72 26.89
N VAL A 386 4.85 17.54 26.02
CA VAL A 386 4.11 18.61 25.34
C VAL A 386 3.10 19.27 26.28
N LEU A 387 2.47 18.47 27.16
CA LEU A 387 1.61 18.97 28.24
C LEU A 387 2.19 18.53 29.60
N ARG A 388 2.16 19.43 30.58
CA ARG A 388 2.80 19.23 31.86
C ARG A 388 1.85 19.64 32.99
N ASP A 389 1.35 18.66 33.75
CA ASP A 389 0.56 18.85 34.97
C ASP A 389 -0.66 19.76 34.75
N ILE A 390 -1.44 19.49 33.72
CA ILE A 390 -2.66 20.23 33.43
C ILE A 390 -3.75 19.82 34.40
N SER A 391 -4.23 20.80 35.20
CA SER A 391 -5.34 20.63 36.12
C SER A 391 -6.40 21.67 35.83
N LEU A 392 -7.57 21.23 35.34
CA LEU A 392 -8.65 22.08 34.88
C LEU A 392 -9.99 21.37 35.07
N GLU A 393 -10.99 22.05 35.57
CA GLU A 393 -12.34 21.55 35.74
C GLU A 393 -13.33 22.43 34.97
N ILE A 394 -14.15 21.82 34.13
CA ILE A 394 -15.12 22.48 33.25
C ILE A 394 -16.51 21.90 33.55
N LYS A 395 -17.47 22.79 33.80
CA LYS A 395 -18.86 22.42 34.07
C LYS A 395 -19.63 22.10 32.78
N PRO A 396 -20.70 21.30 32.85
CA PRO A 396 -21.60 21.11 31.72
C PRO A 396 -22.10 22.45 31.16
N GLY A 397 -22.03 22.59 29.84
CA GLY A 397 -22.50 23.78 29.12
C GLY A 397 -21.54 25.00 29.16
N GLU A 398 -20.38 24.90 29.80
CA GLU A 398 -19.39 25.98 29.87
C GLU A 398 -18.58 26.06 28.58
N CYS A 399 -18.34 27.28 28.10
CA CYS A 399 -17.51 27.55 26.92
C CYS A 399 -16.09 27.95 27.35
N VAL A 400 -15.09 27.17 26.99
CA VAL A 400 -13.67 27.37 27.34
C VAL A 400 -12.87 27.76 26.11
N ALA A 401 -12.24 28.93 26.11
CA ALA A 401 -11.31 29.33 25.08
C ALA A 401 -9.85 29.01 25.49
N ILE A 402 -9.10 28.40 24.59
CA ILE A 402 -7.70 28.03 24.78
C ILE A 402 -6.83 28.94 23.92
N LEU A 403 -6.02 29.78 24.60
CA LEU A 403 -5.07 30.69 23.98
C LEU A 403 -3.64 30.21 24.22
N GLY A 404 -2.74 30.51 23.32
CA GLY A 404 -1.30 30.24 23.46
C GLY A 404 -0.57 30.29 22.13
N ALA A 405 0.75 30.39 22.17
CA ALA A 405 1.59 30.39 20.98
C ALA A 405 1.51 29.04 20.22
N THR A 406 1.95 29.04 18.97
CA THR A 406 2.11 27.79 18.18
C THR A 406 3.07 26.85 18.91
N GLY A 407 2.73 25.57 19.05
CA GLY A 407 3.52 24.60 19.81
C GLY A 407 3.29 24.59 21.33
N SER A 408 2.40 25.42 21.90
CA SER A 408 2.11 25.41 23.35
C SER A 408 1.31 24.18 23.84
N GLY A 409 0.79 23.33 22.93
CA GLY A 409 0.05 22.11 23.28
C GLY A 409 -1.46 22.21 23.14
N LYS A 410 -2.04 23.28 22.55
CA LYS A 410 -3.51 23.48 22.39
C LYS A 410 -4.20 22.33 21.66
N SER A 411 -3.75 21.99 20.45
CA SER A 411 -4.34 20.91 19.65
C SER A 411 -4.16 19.54 20.31
N VAL A 412 -3.07 19.35 21.06
CA VAL A 412 -2.86 18.13 21.84
C VAL A 412 -3.89 18.02 22.96
N LEU A 413 -4.11 19.11 23.73
CA LEU A 413 -5.11 19.15 24.79
C LEU A 413 -6.51 18.76 24.25
N MET A 414 -6.88 19.32 23.08
CA MET A 414 -8.11 19.01 22.38
C MET A 414 -8.18 17.52 21.96
N SER A 415 -7.07 16.95 21.48
CA SER A 415 -7.00 15.58 20.99
C SER A 415 -7.11 14.51 22.08
N LEU A 416 -6.84 14.87 23.35
CA LEU A 416 -7.00 13.96 24.48
C LEU A 416 -8.47 13.72 24.82
N ILE A 417 -9.36 14.71 24.61
CA ILE A 417 -10.79 14.62 24.96
C ILE A 417 -11.50 13.48 24.22
N PRO A 418 -11.41 13.35 22.86
CA PRO A 418 -11.97 12.22 22.12
C PRO A 418 -11.11 10.96 22.24
N ARG A 419 -10.09 10.99 23.10
CA ARG A 419 -9.14 9.87 23.30
C ARG A 419 -8.50 9.44 21.99
N PHE A 420 -7.94 10.39 21.22
CA PHE A 420 -7.07 10.07 20.08
C PHE A 420 -5.71 9.56 20.56
N TYR A 421 -5.31 9.99 21.75
CA TYR A 421 -4.15 9.52 22.50
C TYR A 421 -4.57 9.28 23.96
N ASP A 422 -3.91 8.36 24.63
CA ASP A 422 -4.00 8.22 26.08
C ASP A 422 -3.00 9.16 26.78
N VAL A 423 -3.36 9.69 27.95
CA VAL A 423 -2.48 10.55 28.75
C VAL A 423 -1.26 9.77 29.25
N SER A 424 -0.08 10.41 29.27
CA SER A 424 1.16 9.80 29.80
C SER A 424 1.18 9.74 31.32
N ALA A 425 0.58 10.74 31.99
CA ALA A 425 0.39 10.78 33.45
C ALA A 425 -0.89 11.52 33.78
N GLY A 426 -1.42 11.33 34.99
CA GLY A 426 -2.68 11.91 35.42
C GLY A 426 -3.91 11.20 34.88
N ARG A 427 -5.05 11.88 34.90
CA ARG A 427 -6.36 11.34 34.45
C ARG A 427 -7.19 12.42 33.77
N LEU A 428 -7.87 12.03 32.71
CA LEU A 428 -8.91 12.83 32.08
C LEU A 428 -10.27 12.17 32.36
N LEU A 429 -11.15 12.92 32.98
CA LEU A 429 -12.48 12.43 33.38
C LEU A 429 -13.54 13.18 32.58
N ILE A 430 -14.53 12.44 32.10
CA ILE A 430 -15.78 12.97 31.53
C ILE A 430 -16.92 12.48 32.42
N ASP A 431 -17.72 13.41 32.94
CA ASP A 431 -18.77 13.14 33.93
C ASP A 431 -18.28 12.27 35.10
N GLY A 432 -17.05 12.49 35.58
CA GLY A 432 -16.43 11.77 36.67
C GLY A 432 -15.84 10.39 36.30
N ILE A 433 -15.97 9.94 35.06
CA ILE A 433 -15.45 8.65 34.59
C ILE A 433 -14.17 8.88 33.77
N ASP A 434 -13.10 8.15 34.09
CA ASP A 434 -11.85 8.18 33.30
C ASP A 434 -12.11 7.73 31.85
N VAL A 435 -11.68 8.54 30.88
CA VAL A 435 -11.88 8.27 29.43
C VAL A 435 -11.33 6.91 29.01
N ARG A 436 -10.33 6.37 29.71
CA ARG A 436 -9.74 5.05 29.45
C ARG A 436 -10.71 3.90 29.79
N ARG A 437 -11.68 4.15 30.65
CA ARG A 437 -12.71 3.17 31.05
C ARG A 437 -14.00 3.28 30.25
N LEU A 438 -14.14 4.33 29.43
CA LEU A 438 -15.32 4.52 28.59
C LEU A 438 -15.25 3.70 27.31
N HIS A 439 -16.42 3.28 26.81
CA HIS A 439 -16.52 2.69 25.47
C HIS A 439 -16.25 3.79 24.42
N LEU A 440 -15.30 3.55 23.50
CA LEU A 440 -14.83 4.57 22.55
C LEU A 440 -15.93 5.11 21.63
N ASP A 441 -16.85 4.25 21.19
CA ASP A 441 -17.96 4.70 20.34
C ASP A 441 -18.91 5.64 21.07
N ASP A 442 -19.23 5.32 22.35
CA ASP A 442 -20.11 6.17 23.17
C ASP A 442 -19.41 7.50 23.47
N LEU A 443 -18.11 7.46 23.79
CA LEU A 443 -17.30 8.67 23.99
C LEU A 443 -17.34 9.57 22.74
N ARG A 444 -16.94 9.04 21.59
CA ARG A 444 -16.78 9.81 20.34
C ARG A 444 -18.10 10.29 19.73
N ARG A 445 -19.21 9.57 19.94
CA ARG A 445 -20.54 10.01 19.51
C ARG A 445 -21.05 11.21 20.27
N ASN A 446 -20.60 11.41 21.51
CA ASN A 446 -20.97 12.54 22.33
C ASN A 446 -20.02 13.74 22.18
N ILE A 447 -19.04 13.65 21.28
CA ILE A 447 -18.07 14.72 21.03
C ILE A 447 -18.16 15.12 19.55
N GLY A 448 -18.56 16.36 19.29
CA GLY A 448 -18.48 16.97 17.97
C GLY A 448 -17.11 17.63 17.80
N THR A 449 -16.41 17.35 16.71
CA THR A 449 -15.07 17.95 16.46
C THR A 449 -15.06 18.69 15.13
N VAL A 450 -14.61 19.92 15.16
CA VAL A 450 -14.31 20.75 13.98
C VAL A 450 -12.81 21.04 13.99
N PHE A 451 -12.11 20.48 13.00
CA PHE A 451 -10.65 20.65 12.86
C PHE A 451 -10.32 21.97 12.17
N GLN A 452 -9.11 22.48 12.39
CA GLN A 452 -8.58 23.67 11.76
C GLN A 452 -8.66 23.60 10.22
N GLU A 453 -8.25 22.47 9.64
CA GLU A 453 -8.47 22.15 8.23
C GLU A 453 -9.75 21.32 8.06
N SER A 454 -10.80 21.95 7.54
CA SER A 454 -12.10 21.30 7.33
C SER A 454 -12.06 20.36 6.12
N PHE A 455 -11.74 19.07 6.37
CA PHE A 455 -11.72 18.05 5.34
C PHE A 455 -13.14 17.61 4.95
N LEU A 456 -13.44 17.62 3.64
CA LEU A 456 -14.68 17.14 3.07
C LEU A 456 -14.39 15.97 2.11
N PHE A 457 -15.21 14.94 2.20
CA PHE A 457 -15.11 13.77 1.32
C PHE A 457 -15.71 14.08 -0.07
N SER A 458 -15.18 13.44 -1.10
CA SER A 458 -15.74 13.48 -2.46
C SER A 458 -17.07 12.72 -2.49
N ASN A 459 -18.11 13.35 -1.94
CA ASN A 459 -19.47 12.82 -1.81
C ASN A 459 -20.46 14.00 -1.80
N THR A 460 -21.77 13.73 -1.71
CA THR A 460 -22.79 14.79 -1.64
C THR A 460 -22.62 15.64 -0.37
N VAL A 461 -23.13 16.87 -0.41
CA VAL A 461 -23.19 17.75 0.77
C VAL A 461 -23.93 17.07 1.91
N ALA A 462 -25.09 16.45 1.63
CA ALA A 462 -25.86 15.70 2.63
C ALA A 462 -25.03 14.59 3.28
N ALA A 463 -24.32 13.77 2.49
CA ALA A 463 -23.47 12.69 2.99
C ALA A 463 -22.28 13.21 3.81
N ASN A 464 -21.74 14.37 3.46
CA ASN A 464 -20.69 15.04 4.24
C ASN A 464 -21.20 15.50 5.59
N ILE A 465 -22.38 16.09 5.67
CA ILE A 465 -23.00 16.51 6.95
C ILE A 465 -23.38 15.27 7.78
N ALA A 466 -23.98 14.25 7.15
CA ALA A 466 -24.42 13.01 7.79
C ALA A 466 -23.28 12.03 8.11
N PHE A 467 -22.01 12.38 7.91
CA PHE A 467 -20.88 11.46 8.06
C PHE A 467 -20.83 10.76 9.43
N GLY A 468 -21.10 11.49 10.52
CA GLY A 468 -21.13 10.92 11.87
C GLY A 468 -22.40 10.13 12.19
N HIS A 469 -23.49 10.33 11.43
CA HIS A 469 -24.77 9.67 11.59
C HIS A 469 -25.42 9.37 10.23
N PRO A 470 -24.98 8.31 9.51
CA PRO A 470 -25.45 8.00 8.16
C PRO A 470 -26.96 7.74 8.06
N GLY A 471 -27.63 7.42 9.18
CA GLY A 471 -29.08 7.22 9.26
C GLY A 471 -29.89 8.50 9.52
N ALA A 472 -29.25 9.68 9.51
CA ALA A 472 -29.94 10.95 9.74
C ALA A 472 -30.97 11.24 8.65
N THR A 473 -32.15 11.71 9.04
CA THR A 473 -33.20 12.15 8.10
C THR A 473 -32.78 13.48 7.45
N GLN A 474 -33.37 13.76 6.28
CA GLN A 474 -33.17 15.05 5.59
C GLN A 474 -33.46 16.26 6.50
N ALA A 475 -34.55 16.17 7.28
CA ALA A 475 -34.92 17.22 8.23
C ALA A 475 -33.87 17.45 9.32
N GLN A 476 -33.20 16.40 9.79
CA GLN A 476 -32.10 16.52 10.77
C GLN A 476 -30.85 17.17 10.11
N ILE A 477 -30.53 16.78 8.87
CA ILE A 477 -29.42 17.36 8.10
C ILE A 477 -29.67 18.85 7.86
N GLU A 478 -30.88 19.24 7.45
CA GLU A 478 -31.26 20.65 7.26
C GLU A 478 -31.23 21.45 8.57
N LYS A 479 -31.72 20.85 9.68
CA LYS A 479 -31.62 21.48 11.01
C LYS A 479 -30.17 21.79 11.38
N ALA A 480 -29.27 20.81 11.19
CA ALA A 480 -27.85 20.99 11.45
C ALA A 480 -27.22 22.06 10.55
N ALA A 481 -27.58 22.05 9.26
CA ALA A 481 -27.12 23.06 8.30
C ALA A 481 -27.61 24.48 8.66
N ARG A 482 -28.84 24.64 9.18
CA ARG A 482 -29.37 25.93 9.65
C ARG A 482 -28.64 26.43 10.91
N ILE A 483 -28.35 25.53 11.86
CA ILE A 483 -27.54 25.89 13.03
C ILE A 483 -26.18 26.41 12.58
N ALA A 484 -25.55 25.75 11.60
CA ALA A 484 -24.24 26.12 11.08
C ALA A 484 -24.26 27.26 10.03
N ALA A 485 -25.40 27.95 9.84
CA ALA A 485 -25.60 28.97 8.79
C ALA A 485 -25.18 28.48 7.38
N ALA A 486 -25.36 27.18 7.10
CA ALA A 486 -24.98 26.55 5.85
C ALA A 486 -26.16 26.36 4.88
N HIS A 487 -27.40 26.37 5.36
CA HIS A 487 -28.58 26.02 4.59
C HIS A 487 -28.75 26.85 3.33
N GLU A 488 -28.62 28.17 3.44
CA GLU A 488 -28.87 29.10 2.33
C GLU A 488 -27.87 28.89 1.17
N PHE A 489 -26.57 28.82 1.48
CA PHE A 489 -25.60 28.59 0.43
C PHE A 489 -25.70 27.18 -0.17
N ILE A 490 -26.13 26.17 0.62
CA ILE A 490 -26.35 24.81 0.10
C ILE A 490 -27.47 24.83 -0.94
N LEU A 491 -28.58 25.53 -0.67
CA LEU A 491 -29.68 25.65 -1.62
C LEU A 491 -29.28 26.40 -2.90
N ALA A 492 -28.30 27.29 -2.82
CA ALA A 492 -27.76 28.01 -3.98
C ALA A 492 -26.82 27.14 -4.86
N LEU A 493 -26.40 25.96 -4.37
CA LEU A 493 -25.60 25.01 -5.17
C LEU A 493 -26.48 24.36 -6.25
N PRO A 494 -25.91 23.92 -7.39
CA PRO A 494 -26.68 23.41 -8.55
C PRO A 494 -27.69 22.30 -8.22
N ASN A 495 -27.35 21.40 -7.27
CA ASN A 495 -28.20 20.29 -6.84
C ASN A 495 -28.49 20.35 -5.32
N GLY A 496 -28.35 21.53 -4.68
CA GLY A 496 -28.58 21.68 -3.25
C GLY A 496 -27.79 20.68 -2.41
N TYR A 497 -28.46 19.97 -1.52
CA TYR A 497 -27.87 18.94 -0.66
C TYR A 497 -27.29 17.73 -1.42
N GLU A 498 -27.76 17.44 -2.63
CA GLU A 498 -27.27 16.36 -3.50
C GLU A 498 -26.08 16.80 -4.38
N THR A 499 -25.59 18.01 -4.22
CA THR A 499 -24.39 18.46 -4.92
C THR A 499 -23.20 17.63 -4.48
N VAL A 500 -22.52 16.98 -5.45
CA VAL A 500 -21.30 16.19 -5.21
C VAL A 500 -20.12 17.15 -5.15
N LEU A 501 -19.38 17.07 -4.04
CA LEU A 501 -18.18 17.87 -3.82
C LEU A 501 -16.97 17.21 -4.49
N GLY A 502 -16.09 18.02 -5.06
CA GLY A 502 -14.80 17.58 -5.58
C GLY A 502 -13.83 17.18 -4.46
N GLU A 503 -12.62 16.82 -4.83
CA GLU A 503 -11.56 16.42 -3.90
C GLU A 503 -11.34 17.51 -2.83
N SER A 504 -11.44 17.11 -1.55
CA SER A 504 -11.32 17.98 -0.36
C SER A 504 -12.27 19.19 -0.36
N GLY A 505 -13.34 19.18 -1.16
CA GLY A 505 -14.29 20.30 -1.25
C GLY A 505 -13.72 21.58 -1.89
N ASN A 506 -12.74 21.46 -2.79
CA ASN A 506 -12.05 22.59 -3.43
C ASN A 506 -12.98 23.54 -4.22
N SER A 507 -14.21 23.11 -4.54
CA SER A 507 -15.23 23.94 -5.19
C SER A 507 -15.91 24.93 -4.23
N LEU A 508 -15.68 24.81 -2.92
CA LEU A 508 -16.28 25.66 -1.89
C LEU A 508 -15.27 26.66 -1.33
N SER A 509 -15.76 27.82 -0.87
CA SER A 509 -14.91 28.77 -0.12
C SER A 509 -14.48 28.19 1.24
N GLY A 510 -13.43 28.74 1.85
CA GLY A 510 -12.97 28.33 3.18
C GLY A 510 -14.09 28.40 4.23
N GLY A 511 -14.86 29.47 4.25
CA GLY A 511 -15.98 29.64 5.16
C GLY A 511 -17.15 28.67 4.90
N GLN A 512 -17.43 28.34 3.64
CA GLN A 512 -18.43 27.30 3.31
C GLN A 512 -18.01 25.92 3.80
N ARG A 513 -16.72 25.54 3.59
CA ARG A 513 -16.18 24.28 4.13
C ARG A 513 -16.29 24.22 5.65
N GLN A 514 -15.96 25.31 6.31
CA GLN A 514 -16.01 25.42 7.78
C GLN A 514 -17.44 25.26 8.30
N ARG A 515 -18.44 25.93 7.68
CA ARG A 515 -19.85 25.78 8.05
C ARG A 515 -20.36 24.36 7.84
N LEU A 516 -19.93 23.65 6.79
CA LEU A 516 -20.27 22.23 6.63
C LEU A 516 -19.63 21.35 7.70
N ALA A 517 -18.41 21.64 8.13
CA ALA A 517 -17.76 20.92 9.23
C ALA A 517 -18.47 21.17 10.58
N ILE A 518 -18.93 22.39 10.82
CA ILE A 518 -19.77 22.70 12.00
C ILE A 518 -21.09 21.94 11.92
N ALA A 519 -21.78 21.93 10.75
CA ALA A 519 -23.03 21.18 10.56
C ALA A 519 -22.83 19.69 10.83
N ARG A 520 -21.74 19.09 10.35
CA ARG A 520 -21.34 17.70 10.64
C ARG A 520 -21.19 17.43 12.14
N ALA A 521 -20.53 18.32 12.85
CA ALA A 521 -20.28 18.17 14.29
C ALA A 521 -21.59 18.31 15.10
N VAL A 522 -22.45 19.26 14.74
CA VAL A 522 -23.70 19.56 15.46
C VAL A 522 -24.79 18.52 15.20
N LEU A 523 -24.77 17.85 14.03
CA LEU A 523 -25.76 16.81 13.69
C LEU A 523 -25.82 15.68 14.74
N LEU A 524 -24.69 15.37 15.37
CA LEU A 524 -24.59 14.36 16.43
C LEU A 524 -25.30 14.77 17.72
N GLU A 525 -25.75 16.02 17.85
CA GLU A 525 -26.24 16.62 19.10
C GLU A 525 -25.31 16.33 20.30
N PRO A 526 -23.99 16.62 20.13
CA PRO A 526 -22.98 16.22 21.10
C PRO A 526 -23.10 16.99 22.42
N ALA A 527 -22.71 16.34 23.54
CA ALA A 527 -22.57 17.00 24.83
C ALA A 527 -21.33 17.91 24.89
N ILE A 528 -20.29 17.53 24.16
CA ILE A 528 -19.02 18.28 24.12
C ILE A 528 -18.71 18.67 22.67
N LEU A 529 -18.36 19.93 22.45
CA LEU A 529 -18.00 20.47 21.13
C LEU A 529 -16.54 20.94 21.16
N LEU A 530 -15.73 20.48 20.22
CA LEU A 530 -14.33 20.83 20.07
C LEU A 530 -14.15 21.63 18.79
N LEU A 531 -13.64 22.86 18.88
CA LEU A 531 -13.48 23.80 17.78
C LEU A 531 -12.00 24.23 17.71
N ASP A 532 -11.25 23.68 16.76
CA ASP A 532 -9.83 24.05 16.58
C ASP A 532 -9.73 25.16 15.54
N ASP A 533 -9.53 26.39 16.03
CA ASP A 533 -9.43 27.66 15.28
C ASP A 533 -10.48 27.82 14.17
N PRO A 534 -11.77 27.84 14.53
CA PRO A 534 -12.87 27.83 13.55
C PRO A 534 -12.96 29.09 12.68
N THR A 535 -12.09 30.08 12.90
CA THR A 535 -12.10 31.37 12.18
C THR A 535 -10.81 31.67 11.42
N ALA A 536 -9.85 30.74 11.33
CA ALA A 536 -8.52 30.99 10.76
C ALA A 536 -8.51 31.31 9.25
N ALA A 537 -9.43 30.75 8.48
CA ALA A 537 -9.42 30.82 7.02
C ALA A 537 -10.60 31.65 6.41
N ILE A 538 -11.06 32.68 7.14
CA ILE A 538 -12.31 33.37 6.82
C ILE A 538 -12.03 34.84 6.53
N ASP A 539 -12.67 35.33 5.44
CA ASP A 539 -12.75 36.75 5.11
C ASP A 539 -13.70 37.50 6.04
N SER A 540 -13.48 38.80 6.20
CA SER A 540 -14.22 39.63 7.15
C SER A 540 -15.73 39.69 6.87
N GLU A 541 -16.16 39.45 5.64
CA GLU A 541 -17.57 39.49 5.23
C GLU A 541 -18.36 38.27 5.73
N THR A 542 -17.74 37.08 5.66
CA THR A 542 -18.34 35.82 6.15
C THR A 542 -18.09 35.56 7.63
N GLU A 543 -17.23 36.34 8.30
CA GLU A 543 -16.90 36.19 9.73
C GLU A 543 -18.15 36.31 10.61
N HIS A 544 -19.05 37.24 10.32
CA HIS A 544 -20.27 37.45 11.10
C HIS A 544 -21.22 36.24 11.04
N GLU A 545 -21.43 35.65 9.87
CA GLU A 545 -22.27 34.45 9.69
C GLU A 545 -21.72 33.23 10.46
N ILE A 546 -20.40 33.12 10.54
CA ILE A 546 -19.77 32.04 11.27
C ILE A 546 -19.84 32.26 12.79
N PHE A 547 -19.72 33.49 13.24
CA PHE A 547 -19.95 33.78 14.66
C PHE A 547 -21.38 33.45 15.09
N ASP A 548 -22.38 33.79 14.27
CA ASP A 548 -23.78 33.44 14.52
C ASP A 548 -24.01 31.91 14.52
N ALA A 549 -23.31 31.20 13.62
CA ALA A 549 -23.31 29.76 13.59
C ALA A 549 -22.65 29.15 14.85
N LEU A 550 -21.53 29.72 15.27
CA LEU A 550 -20.81 29.27 16.47
C LEU A 550 -21.66 29.49 17.73
N ASP A 551 -22.30 30.66 17.92
CA ASP A 551 -23.15 30.94 19.08
C ASP A 551 -24.33 29.95 19.17
N ARG A 552 -24.95 29.62 18.03
CA ARG A 552 -26.00 28.59 17.96
C ARG A 552 -25.46 27.18 18.21
N ALA A 553 -24.24 26.88 17.75
CA ALA A 553 -23.61 25.58 17.94
C ALA A 553 -23.16 25.35 19.39
N ILE A 554 -22.70 26.39 20.08
CA ILE A 554 -22.21 26.35 21.47
C ILE A 554 -23.38 26.21 22.47
N ALA A 555 -24.53 26.80 22.16
CA ALA A 555 -25.66 26.87 23.08
C ALA A 555 -26.01 25.51 23.71
N GLY A 556 -25.91 25.40 25.02
CA GLY A 556 -26.23 24.22 25.83
C GLY A 556 -25.23 23.07 25.71
N ARG A 557 -24.01 23.30 25.18
CA ARG A 557 -22.95 22.29 25.04
C ARG A 557 -21.68 22.76 25.74
N THR A 558 -20.97 21.82 26.38
CA THR A 558 -19.63 22.10 26.87
C THR A 558 -18.71 22.28 25.67
N THR A 559 -18.10 23.46 25.54
CA THR A 559 -17.38 23.79 24.31
C THR A 559 -15.93 24.16 24.61
N PHE A 560 -14.99 23.60 23.87
CA PHE A 560 -13.60 24.00 23.85
C PHE A 560 -13.29 24.66 22.51
N ILE A 561 -12.76 25.86 22.54
CA ILE A 561 -12.40 26.63 21.36
C ILE A 561 -10.92 27.00 21.42
N VAL A 562 -10.11 26.53 20.51
CA VAL A 562 -8.80 27.13 20.26
C VAL A 562 -9.03 28.41 19.47
N ALA A 563 -8.60 29.54 20.02
CA ALA A 563 -8.83 30.84 19.40
C ALA A 563 -7.59 31.73 19.49
N HIS A 564 -7.36 32.46 18.42
CA HIS A 564 -6.32 33.49 18.32
C HIS A 564 -6.92 34.91 18.22
N ARG A 565 -8.23 35.03 17.93
CA ARG A 565 -8.91 36.31 17.77
C ARG A 565 -9.62 36.73 19.05
N LEU A 566 -9.48 38.02 19.42
CA LEU A 566 -10.09 38.59 20.63
C LEU A 566 -11.64 38.52 20.57
N SER A 567 -12.23 38.65 19.37
CA SER A 567 -13.67 38.48 19.13
C SER A 567 -14.21 37.10 19.56
N THR A 568 -13.42 36.04 19.37
CA THR A 568 -13.75 34.70 19.82
C THR A 568 -13.50 34.52 21.32
N LEU A 569 -12.37 35.03 21.84
CA LEU A 569 -11.99 34.90 23.25
C LEU A 569 -13.00 35.57 24.21
N ARG A 570 -13.60 36.69 23.81
CA ARG A 570 -14.62 37.41 24.59
C ARG A 570 -15.95 36.64 24.78
N ARG A 571 -16.19 35.63 23.96
CA ARG A 571 -17.43 34.82 24.00
C ARG A 571 -17.34 33.65 24.97
N ALA A 572 -16.14 33.33 25.42
CA ALA A 572 -15.90 32.23 26.34
C ALA A 572 -16.19 32.63 27.80
N ASP A 573 -16.79 31.69 28.54
CA ASP A 573 -17.01 31.83 29.98
C ASP A 573 -15.68 31.75 30.73
N LEU A 574 -14.76 30.90 30.24
CA LEU A 574 -13.43 30.70 30.81
C LEU A 574 -12.37 30.76 29.70
N ILE A 575 -11.33 31.51 29.93
CA ILE A 575 -10.15 31.58 29.09
C ILE A 575 -8.99 30.89 29.81
N VAL A 576 -8.30 29.98 29.11
CA VAL A 576 -7.13 29.25 29.57
C VAL A 576 -5.95 29.60 28.67
N VAL A 577 -4.88 30.15 29.26
CA VAL A 577 -3.67 30.48 28.51
C VAL A 577 -2.62 29.41 28.74
N LEU A 578 -2.17 28.80 27.64
CA LEU A 578 -1.15 27.75 27.61
C LEU A 578 0.20 28.30 27.14
N GLU A 579 1.24 28.11 27.96
CA GLU A 579 2.64 28.36 27.58
C GLU A 579 3.51 27.16 27.97
N ASN A 580 4.35 26.68 27.05
CA ASN A 580 5.28 25.59 27.30
C ASN A 580 4.62 24.33 27.92
N GLY A 581 3.39 24.05 27.50
CA GLY A 581 2.61 22.90 27.97
C GLY A 581 1.99 23.07 29.38
N ARG A 582 1.95 24.28 29.95
CA ARG A 582 1.36 24.56 31.25
C ARG A 582 0.29 25.65 31.17
N ILE A 583 -0.69 25.60 32.04
CA ILE A 583 -1.65 26.69 32.23
C ILE A 583 -0.97 27.80 33.04
N VAL A 584 -0.78 28.96 32.41
CA VAL A 584 -0.13 30.12 33.08
C VAL A 584 -1.14 31.17 33.56
N GLN A 585 -2.31 31.26 32.87
CA GLN A 585 -3.40 32.15 33.29
C GLN A 585 -4.75 31.45 33.04
N ARG A 586 -5.72 31.71 33.88
CA ARG A 586 -7.12 31.27 33.68
C ARG A 586 -8.06 32.33 34.30
N GLY A 587 -9.19 32.56 33.65
CA GLY A 587 -10.22 33.51 34.14
C GLY A 587 -11.12 33.95 32.98
N SER A 588 -12.10 34.81 33.27
CA SER A 588 -12.92 35.47 32.25
C SER A 588 -12.15 36.57 31.53
N HIS A 589 -12.66 37.02 30.37
CA HIS A 589 -12.11 38.20 29.68
C HIS A 589 -11.98 39.42 30.59
N ALA A 590 -13.05 39.69 31.39
CA ALA A 590 -13.10 40.84 32.29
C ALA A 590 -12.04 40.78 33.40
N GLU A 591 -11.71 39.59 33.86
CA GLU A 591 -10.66 39.39 34.89
C GLU A 591 -9.27 39.49 34.27
N LEU A 592 -9.03 38.78 33.15
CA LEU A 592 -7.70 38.67 32.56
C LEU A 592 -7.20 39.96 31.89
N ILE A 593 -8.10 40.82 31.44
CA ILE A 593 -7.73 42.11 30.85
C ILE A 593 -7.12 43.08 31.89
N LEU A 594 -7.39 42.86 33.19
CA LEU A 594 -6.90 43.64 34.29
C LEU A 594 -5.59 43.12 34.91
N VAL A 595 -5.20 41.89 34.54
CA VAL A 595 -4.02 41.21 35.11
C VAL A 595 -2.87 41.25 34.13
N PRO A 596 -1.70 41.79 34.48
CA PRO A 596 -0.52 41.70 33.60
C PRO A 596 -0.16 40.26 33.27
N GLY A 597 0.02 39.98 31.97
CA GLY A 597 0.38 38.65 31.53
C GLY A 597 0.15 38.42 30.02
N PRO A 598 0.35 37.18 29.53
CA PRO A 598 0.25 36.84 28.14
C PRO A 598 -1.10 37.20 27.50
N TYR A 599 -2.21 37.04 28.25
CA TYR A 599 -3.53 37.41 27.73
C TYR A 599 -3.63 38.92 27.44
N LEU A 600 -3.25 39.76 28.38
CA LEU A 600 -3.29 41.22 28.22
C LEU A 600 -2.39 41.68 27.06
N HIS A 601 -1.24 41.03 26.89
CA HIS A 601 -0.33 41.34 25.80
C HIS A 601 -1.00 41.07 24.43
N VAL A 602 -1.62 39.90 24.24
CA VAL A 602 -2.35 39.55 23.00
C VAL A 602 -3.54 40.48 22.79
N ALA A 603 -4.30 40.79 23.84
CA ALA A 603 -5.44 41.69 23.75
C ALA A 603 -5.04 43.10 23.29
N ASN A 604 -3.94 43.63 23.85
CA ASN A 604 -3.42 44.96 23.50
C ASN A 604 -2.94 45.02 22.04
N LEU A 605 -2.22 44.01 21.57
CA LEU A 605 -1.78 43.94 20.15
C LEU A 605 -2.97 44.03 19.21
N GLN A 606 -4.03 43.22 19.43
CA GLN A 606 -5.21 43.23 18.56
C GLN A 606 -6.08 44.48 18.69
N LEU A 607 -6.06 45.16 19.82
CA LEU A 607 -6.76 46.43 20.00
C LEU A 607 -6.02 47.59 19.33
N VAL A 608 -4.70 47.55 19.24
CA VAL A 608 -3.88 48.55 18.53
C VAL A 608 -4.12 48.42 17.02
N ASP A 609 -4.03 47.17 16.47
CA ASP A 609 -4.30 46.90 15.05
C ASP A 609 -5.70 47.38 14.63
N SER A 610 -6.73 47.17 15.48
CA SER A 610 -8.08 47.64 15.19
C SER A 610 -8.26 49.15 15.25
N ARG A 611 -7.45 49.88 16.00
CA ARG A 611 -7.47 51.34 16.03
C ARG A 611 -6.72 51.96 14.85
N GLU A 612 -5.58 51.41 14.45
CA GLU A 612 -4.85 51.84 13.26
C GLU A 612 -5.64 51.62 11.96
N LEU A 613 -6.47 50.57 11.90
CA LEU A 613 -7.39 50.34 10.77
C LEU A 613 -8.62 51.26 10.76
N GLN A 614 -8.94 51.94 11.89
CA GLN A 614 -10.04 52.87 12.01
C GLN A 614 -9.59 54.35 11.88
N GLU A 615 -8.30 54.65 11.95
CA GLU A 615 -7.82 55.98 11.57
C GLU A 615 -7.84 56.12 10.03
N PRO A 616 -8.66 57.01 9.47
CA PRO A 616 -8.58 57.28 8.05
C PRO A 616 -7.18 57.78 7.74
N LEU A 617 -6.54 57.23 6.68
CA LEU A 617 -5.29 57.69 6.10
C LEU A 617 -5.37 59.22 6.00
N GLY A 618 -4.86 59.91 7.02
CA GLY A 618 -4.83 61.34 7.11
C GLY A 618 -4.06 61.88 5.92
N ARG A 619 -4.76 62.68 5.12
CA ARG A 619 -4.32 63.52 4.04
C ARG A 619 -2.83 63.90 4.14
N ALA A 620 -2.02 63.31 3.28
CA ALA A 620 -0.83 63.95 2.81
C ALA A 620 -1.29 65.05 1.85
N GLY A 621 -1.36 66.24 2.33
CA GLY A 621 -1.44 67.46 1.56
C GLY A 621 -0.13 68.24 1.71
N PRO A 622 0.00 69.32 0.90
CA PRO A 622 0.25 69.39 -0.56
C PRO A 622 1.74 69.41 -0.87
#